data_7bd1502c0dd551c266879d78ec4e2928
#
_entry.id   7bd1502c0dd551c266879d78ec4e2928
#
_cell.length_a   1.000
_cell.length_b   1.000
_cell.length_c   1.000
_cell.angle_alpha   90.00
_cell.angle_beta   90.00
_cell.angle_gamma   90.00
#
_symmetry.space_group_name_H-M   'P 1'
#
loop_
_entity.id
_entity.type
_entity.pdbx_description
1 polymer ?
#
loop_
_entity_poly.entity_id
_entity_poly.type
_entity_poly.pdbx_seq_one_letter_code
_entity_poly.pdbx_strand_id
1 'polypeptide(L)'
;MNTFIKRPSGEREEIIYQTAQRLNMEPAAVEKDFWVCWVLRELFRSPLAHSVIFKGGTCLSKVYGLIARFSEDIDLILDWRGAEIVKEWQSSDGKVGRKKVMEALDEWNIIQVAGTILPAVQQFCGELCSASIPEKTPEVVLINYPRIFESAYIRPEIKLEIGPKAAWDPNEAHIIKPYIAEQYPHLLNDAEVMVRATSAERAFWEKVTILHAQAQRPSELPERYARHYYDVVMMARNIALKQRAYADVELLYRVASFKHYFYRAGWADYPNAKPGSMHLMPDGHIMEKLRLDYASMKAEMLPADAPSLECILGELKTLEAEVNALKPLPLHISNYPDMQP
;
A
#
# COMPACT_ATOMS: atom_id res chain seq x y z
N MET A 1 3.19 -3.37 -24.11
CA MET A 1 3.79 -2.17 -23.48
C MET A 1 5.09 -1.76 -24.19
N ASN A 2 6.02 -2.67 -24.47
CA ASN A 2 7.30 -2.31 -25.13
C ASN A 2 7.12 -1.70 -26.54
N THR A 3 6.09 -2.09 -27.28
CA THR A 3 5.72 -1.46 -28.56
C THR A 3 5.28 -0.02 -28.40
N PHE A 4 4.59 0.32 -27.32
CA PHE A 4 4.20 1.70 -27.00
C PHE A 4 5.43 2.57 -26.67
N ILE A 5 6.36 2.05 -25.85
CA ILE A 5 7.59 2.76 -25.48
C ILE A 5 8.44 3.12 -26.71
N LYS A 6 8.45 2.25 -27.73
CA LYS A 6 9.20 2.45 -28.99
C LYS A 6 8.55 3.41 -29.97
N ARG A 7 7.31 3.87 -29.74
CA ARG A 7 6.68 4.89 -30.57
C ARG A 7 7.43 6.23 -30.48
N PRO A 8 7.37 7.07 -31.53
CA PRO A 8 7.86 8.44 -31.44
C PRO A 8 7.26 9.18 -30.24
N SER A 9 8.04 10.07 -29.61
CA SER A 9 7.58 10.79 -28.40
C SER A 9 6.28 11.55 -28.63
N GLY A 10 6.12 12.21 -29.79
CA GLY A 10 4.89 12.94 -30.11
C GLY A 10 3.64 12.05 -30.24
N GLU A 11 3.77 10.80 -30.73
CA GLU A 11 2.64 9.87 -30.73
C GLU A 11 2.28 9.43 -29.31
N ARG A 12 3.28 9.19 -28.45
CA ARG A 12 3.06 8.84 -27.05
C ARG A 12 2.41 9.98 -26.28
N GLU A 13 2.90 11.19 -26.51
CA GLU A 13 2.35 12.41 -25.94
C GLU A 13 0.86 12.57 -26.26
N GLU A 14 0.50 12.46 -27.54
CA GLU A 14 -0.89 12.56 -27.98
C GLU A 14 -1.79 11.48 -27.35
N ILE A 15 -1.35 10.23 -27.33
CA ILE A 15 -2.12 9.12 -26.75
C ILE A 15 -2.33 9.33 -25.24
N ILE A 16 -1.29 9.75 -24.51
CA ILE A 16 -1.36 10.06 -23.08
C ILE A 16 -2.33 11.21 -22.84
N TYR A 17 -2.19 12.30 -23.62
CA TYR A 17 -3.06 13.46 -23.51
C TYR A 17 -4.53 13.12 -23.75
N GLN A 18 -4.84 12.39 -24.81
CA GLN A 18 -6.21 11.95 -25.13
C GLN A 18 -6.78 11.02 -24.05
N THR A 19 -5.96 10.15 -23.47
CA THR A 19 -6.35 9.29 -22.34
C THR A 19 -6.69 10.14 -21.12
N ALA A 20 -5.85 11.12 -20.82
CA ALA A 20 -6.03 12.04 -19.69
C ALA A 20 -7.34 12.85 -19.83
N GLN A 21 -7.63 13.37 -21.02
CA GLN A 21 -8.87 14.08 -21.31
C GLN A 21 -10.11 13.20 -21.07
N ARG A 22 -10.08 11.94 -21.53
CA ARG A 22 -11.20 11.00 -21.32
C ARG A 22 -11.46 10.66 -19.86
N LEU A 23 -10.38 10.58 -19.07
CA LEU A 23 -10.44 10.21 -17.64
C LEU A 23 -10.56 11.42 -16.74
N ASN A 24 -10.54 12.64 -17.28
CA ASN A 24 -10.45 13.90 -16.51
C ASN A 24 -9.30 13.87 -15.50
N MET A 25 -8.13 13.46 -15.97
CA MET A 25 -6.90 13.32 -15.18
C MET A 25 -5.80 14.22 -15.73
N GLU A 26 -4.78 14.48 -14.92
CA GLU A 26 -3.55 15.13 -15.37
C GLU A 26 -2.76 14.18 -16.31
N PRO A 27 -2.22 14.65 -17.45
CA PRO A 27 -1.43 13.80 -18.35
C PRO A 27 -0.25 13.11 -17.67
N ALA A 28 0.43 13.80 -16.76
CA ALA A 28 1.52 13.21 -15.97
C ALA A 28 1.08 12.03 -15.11
N ALA A 29 -0.17 12.02 -14.61
CA ALA A 29 -0.73 10.90 -13.86
C ALA A 29 -0.97 9.67 -14.74
N VAL A 30 -1.44 9.87 -15.96
CA VAL A 30 -1.63 8.79 -16.95
C VAL A 30 -0.28 8.22 -17.39
N GLU A 31 0.71 9.09 -17.64
CA GLU A 31 2.08 8.65 -17.95
C GLU A 31 2.67 7.83 -16.79
N LYS A 32 2.52 8.33 -15.57
CA LYS A 32 3.00 7.65 -14.37
C LYS A 32 2.35 6.27 -14.19
N ASP A 33 1.05 6.17 -14.37
CA ASP A 33 0.31 4.90 -14.33
C ASP A 33 0.85 3.88 -15.33
N PHE A 34 1.16 4.33 -16.56
CA PHE A 34 1.76 3.45 -17.56
C PHE A 34 3.10 2.89 -17.08
N TRP A 35 3.98 3.73 -16.55
CA TRP A 35 5.30 3.32 -16.06
C TRP A 35 5.22 2.48 -14.79
N VAL A 36 4.30 2.76 -13.87
CA VAL A 36 4.01 1.91 -12.70
C VAL A 36 3.60 0.51 -13.17
N CYS A 37 2.67 0.41 -14.12
CA CYS A 37 2.25 -0.88 -14.68
C CYS A 37 3.40 -1.59 -15.41
N TRP A 38 4.27 -0.85 -16.12
CA TRP A 38 5.43 -1.42 -16.79
C TRP A 38 6.43 -1.99 -15.77
N VAL A 39 6.76 -1.24 -14.71
CA VAL A 39 7.66 -1.71 -13.64
C VAL A 39 7.09 -2.95 -12.95
N LEU A 40 5.81 -2.94 -12.59
CA LEU A 40 5.14 -4.11 -12.00
C LEU A 40 5.19 -5.32 -12.93
N ARG A 41 4.99 -5.12 -14.25
CA ARG A 41 5.12 -6.20 -15.24
C ARG A 41 6.50 -6.82 -15.24
N GLU A 42 7.54 -5.98 -15.32
CA GLU A 42 8.92 -6.48 -15.37
C GLU A 42 9.30 -7.16 -14.05
N LEU A 43 8.88 -6.58 -12.92
CA LEU A 43 9.11 -7.15 -11.59
C LEU A 43 8.47 -8.54 -11.45
N PHE A 44 7.18 -8.67 -11.79
CA PHE A 44 6.45 -9.94 -11.65
C PHE A 44 6.74 -10.95 -12.77
N ARG A 45 7.48 -10.57 -13.82
CA ARG A 45 8.08 -11.49 -14.81
C ARG A 45 9.50 -11.91 -14.46
N SER A 46 10.13 -11.21 -13.53
CA SER A 46 11.50 -11.53 -13.07
C SER A 46 11.49 -12.64 -12.01
N PRO A 47 12.64 -13.20 -11.65
CA PRO A 47 12.77 -14.13 -10.52
C PRO A 47 12.25 -13.58 -9.19
N LEU A 48 12.17 -12.26 -9.03
CA LEU A 48 11.64 -11.61 -7.83
C LEU A 48 10.13 -11.87 -7.60
N ALA A 49 9.39 -12.29 -8.62
CA ALA A 49 7.94 -12.54 -8.53
C ALA A 49 7.53 -13.46 -7.37
N HIS A 50 8.40 -14.39 -6.98
CA HIS A 50 8.16 -15.34 -5.90
C HIS A 50 8.51 -14.78 -4.51
N SER A 51 9.22 -13.66 -4.46
CA SER A 51 9.75 -13.06 -3.23
C SER A 51 9.09 -11.73 -2.87
N VAL A 52 8.12 -11.25 -3.68
CA VAL A 52 7.48 -9.96 -3.42
C VAL A 52 5.96 -10.04 -3.54
N ILE A 53 5.27 -9.20 -2.74
CA ILE A 53 3.83 -8.98 -2.83
C ILE A 53 3.57 -7.48 -2.95
N PHE A 54 2.71 -7.10 -3.87
CA PHE A 54 2.27 -5.73 -4.08
C PHE A 54 1.21 -5.35 -3.05
N LYS A 55 1.36 -4.19 -2.41
CA LYS A 55 0.45 -3.67 -1.40
C LYS A 55 0.28 -2.15 -1.52
N GLY A 56 -0.30 -1.55 -0.50
CA GLY A 56 -0.35 -0.09 -0.33
C GLY A 56 -1.44 0.61 -1.12
N GLY A 57 -1.32 1.94 -1.23
CA GLY A 57 -2.33 2.78 -1.86
C GLY A 57 -2.50 2.49 -3.35
N THR A 58 -1.40 2.33 -4.08
CA THR A 58 -1.42 2.03 -5.51
C THR A 58 -2.03 0.65 -5.79
N CYS A 59 -1.81 -0.33 -4.91
CA CYS A 59 -2.50 -1.62 -4.98
C CYS A 59 -4.02 -1.45 -4.78
N LEU A 60 -4.45 -0.68 -3.78
CA LEU A 60 -5.88 -0.45 -3.52
C LEU A 60 -6.60 0.26 -4.67
N SER A 61 -5.95 1.21 -5.33
CA SER A 61 -6.53 1.89 -6.49
C SER A 61 -6.46 1.03 -7.74
N LYS A 62 -5.31 0.45 -8.07
CA LYS A 62 -5.06 -0.20 -9.37
C LYS A 62 -5.56 -1.63 -9.45
N VAL A 63 -5.43 -2.41 -8.36
CA VAL A 63 -5.88 -3.81 -8.34
C VAL A 63 -7.35 -3.90 -8.01
N TYR A 64 -7.80 -3.14 -7.02
CA TYR A 64 -9.13 -3.31 -6.43
C TYR A 64 -10.12 -2.19 -6.79
N GLY A 65 -9.67 -1.03 -7.29
CA GLY A 65 -10.53 0.13 -7.56
C GLY A 65 -11.23 0.66 -6.31
N LEU A 66 -10.64 0.47 -5.12
CA LEU A 66 -11.26 0.77 -3.84
C LEU A 66 -11.08 2.21 -3.38
N ILE A 67 -10.09 2.90 -3.91
CA ILE A 67 -9.81 4.31 -3.61
C ILE A 67 -9.62 5.09 -4.89
N ALA A 68 -10.14 6.33 -4.92
CA ALA A 68 -10.05 7.20 -6.09
C ALA A 68 -8.95 8.27 -5.98
N ARG A 69 -8.25 8.34 -4.84
CA ARG A 69 -7.11 9.25 -4.70
C ARG A 69 -5.90 8.77 -5.51
N PHE A 70 -5.14 9.72 -6.01
CA PHE A 70 -3.89 9.41 -6.69
C PHE A 70 -2.89 8.74 -5.73
N SER A 71 -2.24 7.71 -6.22
CA SER A 71 -1.16 6.99 -5.53
C SER A 71 -0.15 6.52 -6.55
N GLU A 72 1.12 6.81 -6.33
CA GLU A 72 2.18 6.68 -7.32
C GLU A 72 3.34 5.77 -6.88
N ASP A 73 3.44 5.48 -5.59
CA ASP A 73 4.48 4.62 -5.04
C ASP A 73 4.10 3.14 -5.21
N ILE A 74 5.09 2.30 -5.43
CA ILE A 74 4.93 0.84 -5.44
C ILE A 74 5.43 0.30 -4.11
N ASP A 75 4.50 -0.05 -3.23
CA ASP A 75 4.82 -0.69 -1.96
C ASP A 75 4.93 -2.20 -2.13
N LEU A 76 6.03 -2.80 -1.71
CA LEU A 76 6.30 -4.22 -1.80
C LEU A 76 6.58 -4.84 -0.44
N ILE A 77 5.97 -5.98 -0.17
CA ILE A 77 6.38 -6.88 0.90
C ILE A 77 7.50 -7.75 0.33
N LEU A 78 8.63 -7.80 1.01
CA LEU A 78 9.67 -8.78 0.72
C LEU A 78 9.47 -10.01 1.62
N ASP A 79 9.56 -11.21 1.06
CA ASP A 79 9.40 -12.45 1.81
C ASP A 79 10.55 -12.65 2.81
N TRP A 80 10.26 -12.31 4.05
CA TRP A 80 11.18 -12.37 5.17
C TRP A 80 11.14 -13.69 5.94
N ARG A 81 10.21 -14.61 5.63
CA ARG A 81 10.01 -15.86 6.35
C ARG A 81 11.23 -16.78 6.27
N GLY A 82 12.00 -16.67 5.18
CA GLY A 82 13.25 -17.40 5.00
C GLY A 82 14.47 -16.77 5.69
N ALA A 83 14.38 -15.59 6.29
CA ALA A 83 15.48 -14.93 6.95
C ALA A 83 15.96 -15.73 8.17
N GLU A 84 17.29 -15.81 8.38
CA GLU A 84 17.88 -16.62 9.44
C GLU A 84 17.40 -16.21 10.84
N ILE A 85 17.29 -14.91 11.10
CA ILE A 85 16.76 -14.38 12.37
C ILE A 85 15.33 -14.84 12.66
N VAL A 86 14.52 -15.04 11.62
CA VAL A 86 13.14 -15.51 11.77
C VAL A 86 13.14 -16.98 12.15
N LYS A 87 14.00 -17.80 11.54
CA LYS A 87 14.18 -19.21 11.89
C LYS A 87 14.69 -19.37 13.34
N GLU A 88 15.66 -18.53 13.73
CA GLU A 88 16.18 -18.48 15.10
C GLU A 88 15.06 -18.13 16.08
N TRP A 89 14.26 -17.12 15.78
CA TRP A 89 13.13 -16.70 16.63
C TRP A 89 12.06 -17.79 16.74
N GLN A 90 11.67 -18.42 15.65
CA GLN A 90 10.69 -19.52 15.63
C GLN A 90 11.20 -20.74 16.43
N SER A 91 12.45 -21.14 16.19
CA SER A 91 13.05 -22.32 16.88
C SER A 91 13.26 -22.09 18.38
N SER A 92 13.32 -20.84 18.83
CA SER A 92 13.49 -20.45 20.24
C SER A 92 12.18 -20.23 21.00
N ASP A 93 11.01 -20.55 20.42
CA ASP A 93 9.68 -20.24 20.95
C ASP A 93 9.54 -18.76 21.34
N GLY A 94 10.11 -17.88 20.54
CA GLY A 94 10.05 -16.44 20.75
C GLY A 94 10.94 -15.90 21.87
N LYS A 95 11.89 -16.67 22.37
CA LYS A 95 12.87 -16.21 23.39
C LYS A 95 13.81 -15.16 22.87
N VAL A 96 14.02 -15.09 21.54
CA VAL A 96 14.76 -14.00 20.91
C VAL A 96 14.01 -12.70 21.11
N GLY A 97 14.66 -11.73 21.72
CA GLY A 97 14.04 -10.45 22.04
C GLY A 97 13.56 -9.70 20.79
N ARG A 98 12.35 -9.14 20.83
CA ARG A 98 11.73 -8.40 19.72
C ARG A 98 12.66 -7.39 19.07
N LYS A 99 13.41 -6.60 19.88
CA LYS A 99 14.33 -5.57 19.36
C LYS A 99 15.39 -6.18 18.44
N LYS A 100 16.00 -7.30 18.84
CA LYS A 100 17.00 -8.03 18.03
C LYS A 100 16.38 -8.48 16.70
N VAL A 101 15.15 -9.01 16.72
CA VAL A 101 14.44 -9.44 15.50
C VAL A 101 14.19 -8.25 14.57
N MET A 102 13.75 -7.11 15.12
CA MET A 102 13.47 -5.92 14.30
C MET A 102 14.72 -5.36 13.64
N GLU A 103 15.80 -5.20 14.40
CA GLU A 103 17.09 -4.69 13.90
C GLU A 103 17.66 -5.63 12.84
N ALA A 104 17.68 -6.93 13.10
CA ALA A 104 18.19 -7.90 12.13
C ALA A 104 17.34 -8.00 10.85
N LEU A 105 16.01 -7.82 10.93
CA LEU A 105 15.16 -7.74 9.74
C LEU A 105 15.38 -6.47 8.93
N ASP A 106 15.62 -5.33 9.58
CA ASP A 106 15.96 -4.09 8.87
C ASP A 106 17.30 -4.22 8.14
N GLU A 107 18.32 -4.74 8.81
CA GLU A 107 19.63 -5.00 8.19
C GLU A 107 19.52 -6.00 7.03
N TRP A 108 18.80 -7.09 7.24
CA TRP A 108 18.55 -8.08 6.20
C TRP A 108 17.84 -7.46 4.99
N ASN A 109 16.82 -6.62 5.22
CA ASN A 109 16.09 -5.94 4.15
C ASN A 109 17.05 -5.06 3.31
N ILE A 110 17.86 -4.25 3.95
CA ILE A 110 18.86 -3.39 3.27
C ILE A 110 19.80 -4.22 2.39
N ILE A 111 20.29 -5.34 2.91
CA ILE A 111 21.15 -6.25 2.16
C ILE A 111 20.41 -6.83 0.94
N GLN A 112 19.14 -7.25 1.11
CA GLN A 112 18.34 -7.77 0.00
C GLN A 112 18.04 -6.69 -1.05
N VAL A 113 17.70 -5.47 -0.62
CA VAL A 113 17.44 -4.36 -1.54
C VAL A 113 18.68 -4.04 -2.37
N ALA A 114 19.84 -3.93 -1.75
CA ALA A 114 21.08 -3.59 -2.44
C ALA A 114 21.63 -4.76 -3.29
N GLY A 115 21.59 -5.99 -2.77
CA GLY A 115 22.25 -7.14 -3.39
C GLY A 115 21.36 -7.96 -4.33
N THR A 116 20.05 -7.85 -4.22
CA THR A 116 19.12 -8.69 -5.00
C THR A 116 18.13 -7.84 -5.79
N ILE A 117 17.43 -6.91 -5.13
CA ILE A 117 16.36 -6.14 -5.77
C ILE A 117 16.92 -5.13 -6.76
N LEU A 118 17.85 -4.27 -6.34
CA LEU A 118 18.42 -3.24 -7.21
C LEU A 118 19.09 -3.84 -8.48
N PRO A 119 19.92 -4.88 -8.41
CA PRO A 119 20.50 -5.48 -9.61
C PRO A 119 19.44 -6.04 -10.58
N ALA A 120 18.39 -6.68 -10.07
CA ALA A 120 17.30 -7.17 -10.89
C ALA A 120 16.50 -6.03 -11.53
N VAL A 121 16.25 -4.94 -10.79
CA VAL A 121 15.60 -3.74 -11.31
C VAL A 121 16.47 -3.10 -12.40
N GLN A 122 17.76 -2.94 -12.18
CA GLN A 122 18.71 -2.40 -13.17
C GLN A 122 18.76 -3.27 -14.43
N GLN A 123 18.70 -4.58 -14.27
CA GLN A 123 18.68 -5.51 -15.39
C GLN A 123 17.48 -5.33 -16.31
N PHE A 124 16.26 -5.23 -15.76
CA PHE A 124 15.08 -5.02 -16.60
C PHE A 124 14.93 -3.58 -17.08
N CYS A 125 15.46 -2.61 -16.36
CA CYS A 125 15.54 -1.23 -16.83
C CYS A 125 16.42 -1.09 -18.09
N GLY A 126 17.55 -1.80 -18.15
CA GLY A 126 18.49 -1.72 -19.27
C GLY A 126 18.92 -0.29 -19.53
N GLU A 127 18.89 0.12 -20.80
CA GLU A 127 19.16 1.50 -21.23
C GLU A 127 17.92 2.43 -21.17
N LEU A 128 16.74 1.85 -20.90
CA LEU A 128 15.47 2.59 -20.95
C LEU A 128 15.25 3.46 -19.72
N CYS A 129 15.60 2.94 -18.53
CA CYS A 129 15.41 3.59 -17.26
C CYS A 129 16.70 3.48 -16.43
N SER A 130 16.86 4.33 -15.42
CA SER A 130 17.92 4.16 -14.43
C SER A 130 17.33 3.85 -13.07
N ALA A 131 18.01 3.01 -12.28
CA ALA A 131 17.57 2.66 -10.93
C ALA A 131 18.70 2.86 -9.93
N SER A 132 18.37 3.45 -8.78
CA SER A 132 19.31 3.74 -7.70
C SER A 132 18.67 3.66 -6.32
N ILE A 133 19.47 3.50 -5.30
CA ILE A 133 19.06 3.56 -3.89
C ILE A 133 19.45 4.93 -3.34
N PRO A 134 18.49 5.72 -2.79
CA PRO A 134 18.81 6.98 -2.12
C PRO A 134 19.61 6.73 -0.83
N GLU A 135 20.62 7.55 -0.57
CA GLU A 135 21.49 7.42 0.61
C GLU A 135 20.73 7.38 1.94
N LYS A 136 19.66 8.17 2.06
CA LYS A 136 18.88 8.31 3.30
C LYS A 136 17.80 7.27 3.52
N THR A 137 17.46 6.50 2.48
CA THR A 137 16.36 5.51 2.49
C THR A 137 16.81 4.23 1.80
N PRO A 138 17.67 3.43 2.45
CA PRO A 138 18.28 2.25 1.86
C PRO A 138 17.29 1.12 1.52
N GLU A 139 16.07 1.21 2.03
CA GLU A 139 14.94 0.31 1.72
C GLU A 139 14.14 0.74 0.48
N VAL A 140 14.56 1.80 -0.22
CA VAL A 140 13.87 2.36 -1.38
C VAL A 140 14.72 2.21 -2.62
N VAL A 141 14.09 1.82 -3.74
CA VAL A 141 14.67 1.93 -5.09
C VAL A 141 13.90 3.00 -5.86
N LEU A 142 14.61 3.99 -6.39
CA LEU A 142 14.07 5.00 -7.29
C LEU A 142 14.36 4.60 -8.74
N ILE A 143 13.33 4.64 -9.60
CA ILE A 143 13.42 4.35 -11.03
C ILE A 143 13.09 5.62 -11.81
N ASN A 144 14.08 6.14 -12.52
CA ASN A 144 13.90 7.27 -13.43
C ASN A 144 13.56 6.75 -14.83
N TYR A 145 12.38 7.13 -15.33
CA TYR A 145 11.88 6.76 -16.65
C TYR A 145 11.90 7.96 -17.62
N PRO A 146 11.91 7.73 -18.95
CA PRO A 146 11.89 8.80 -19.94
C PRO A 146 10.53 9.51 -19.96
N ARG A 147 10.45 10.58 -19.20
CA ARG A 147 9.26 11.39 -18.95
C ARG A 147 8.97 12.33 -20.10
N ILE A 148 7.67 12.52 -20.43
CA ILE A 148 7.18 13.47 -21.44
C ILE A 148 6.51 14.65 -20.74
N PHE A 149 5.71 14.39 -19.69
CA PHE A 149 4.96 15.40 -18.94
C PHE A 149 5.62 15.76 -17.64
N GLU A 150 5.60 17.05 -17.29
CA GLU A 150 6.01 17.56 -15.99
C GLU A 150 4.79 17.88 -15.13
N SER A 151 4.91 17.70 -13.83
CA SER A 151 3.91 18.05 -12.84
C SER A 151 4.59 18.60 -11.60
N ALA A 152 3.98 19.58 -10.97
CA ALA A 152 4.44 20.11 -9.68
C ALA A 152 4.13 19.16 -8.50
N TYR A 153 3.19 18.24 -8.69
CA TYR A 153 2.66 17.38 -7.62
C TYR A 153 3.08 15.93 -7.74
N ILE A 154 3.28 15.43 -8.98
CA ILE A 154 3.64 14.04 -9.26
C ILE A 154 5.16 13.92 -9.31
N ARG A 155 5.69 13.01 -8.51
CA ARG A 155 7.15 12.77 -8.48
C ARG A 155 7.67 12.34 -9.84
N PRO A 156 8.85 12.81 -10.24
CA PRO A 156 9.42 12.44 -11.53
C PRO A 156 9.87 10.99 -11.64
N GLU A 157 10.20 10.34 -10.52
CA GLU A 157 10.66 8.96 -10.45
C GLU A 157 9.58 8.02 -9.88
N ILE A 158 9.62 6.74 -10.23
CA ILE A 158 8.84 5.70 -9.55
C ILE A 158 9.62 5.28 -8.31
N LYS A 159 8.93 5.29 -7.17
CA LYS A 159 9.46 4.85 -5.89
C LYS A 159 8.99 3.44 -5.59
N LEU A 160 9.92 2.49 -5.47
CA LEU A 160 9.68 1.19 -4.89
C LEU A 160 10.01 1.25 -3.40
N GLU A 161 9.00 1.12 -2.54
CA GLU A 161 9.18 0.95 -1.10
C GLU A 161 9.17 -0.54 -0.77
N ILE A 162 10.28 -1.06 -0.27
CA ILE A 162 10.45 -2.50 -0.03
C ILE A 162 10.66 -2.75 1.45
N GLY A 163 9.81 -3.58 2.04
CA GLY A 163 9.93 -3.84 3.48
C GLY A 163 9.47 -5.23 3.90
N PRO A 164 10.11 -5.80 4.94
CA PRO A 164 9.78 -7.10 5.49
C PRO A 164 8.68 -7.03 6.56
N LYS A 165 8.38 -5.83 7.09
CA LYS A 165 7.45 -5.66 8.22
C LYS A 165 5.99 -5.59 7.75
N ALA A 166 5.59 -6.57 6.93
CA ALA A 166 4.20 -6.78 6.54
C ALA A 166 3.95 -8.28 6.43
N ALA A 167 2.74 -8.70 6.72
CA ALA A 167 2.42 -10.12 6.66
C ALA A 167 2.26 -10.57 5.21
N TRP A 168 2.73 -11.78 4.94
CA TRP A 168 2.71 -12.39 3.63
C TRP A 168 1.29 -12.80 3.20
N ASP A 169 0.50 -13.35 4.09
CA ASP A 169 -0.83 -13.89 3.83
C ASP A 169 -1.96 -13.12 4.53
N PRO A 170 -3.17 -13.11 3.96
CA PRO A 170 -3.55 -13.62 2.65
C PRO A 170 -3.13 -12.70 1.50
N ASN A 171 -2.79 -13.31 0.36
CA ASN A 171 -2.49 -12.61 -0.89
C ASN A 171 -3.13 -13.36 -2.08
N GLU A 172 -3.33 -12.66 -3.19
CA GLU A 172 -4.03 -13.15 -4.36
C GLU A 172 -3.35 -12.69 -5.65
N ALA A 173 -3.54 -13.47 -6.73
CA ALA A 173 -3.08 -13.07 -8.06
C ALA A 173 -4.17 -12.25 -8.77
N HIS A 174 -3.77 -11.12 -9.37
CA HIS A 174 -4.66 -10.22 -10.10
C HIS A 174 -4.06 -9.79 -11.43
N ILE A 175 -4.93 -9.42 -12.36
CA ILE A 175 -4.53 -8.80 -13.63
C ILE A 175 -4.85 -7.31 -13.55
N ILE A 176 -3.86 -6.48 -13.81
CA ILE A 176 -4.01 -5.02 -13.95
C ILE A 176 -3.66 -4.58 -15.36
N LYS A 177 -4.11 -3.38 -15.75
CA LYS A 177 -3.80 -2.75 -17.04
C LYS A 177 -3.49 -1.27 -16.83
N PRO A 178 -2.60 -0.67 -17.61
CA PRO A 178 -2.44 0.79 -17.60
C PRO A 178 -3.70 1.47 -18.15
N TYR A 179 -4.00 2.68 -17.68
CA TYR A 179 -5.16 3.46 -18.12
C TYR A 179 -5.23 3.60 -19.66
N ILE A 180 -4.09 3.75 -20.31
CA ILE A 180 -4.01 3.79 -21.78
C ILE A 180 -4.62 2.53 -22.41
N ALA A 181 -4.34 1.35 -21.85
CA ALA A 181 -4.87 0.10 -22.38
C ALA A 181 -6.36 -0.11 -22.04
N GLU A 182 -6.84 0.46 -20.95
CA GLU A 182 -8.27 0.45 -20.61
C GLU A 182 -9.07 1.31 -21.58
N GLN A 183 -8.54 2.48 -22.01
CA GLN A 183 -9.18 3.39 -22.94
C GLN A 183 -8.98 3.00 -24.41
N TYR A 184 -7.86 2.39 -24.73
CA TYR A 184 -7.47 2.02 -26.09
C TYR A 184 -6.90 0.59 -26.12
N PRO A 185 -7.75 -0.46 -25.97
CA PRO A 185 -7.30 -1.86 -25.88
C PRO A 185 -6.44 -2.33 -27.07
N HIS A 186 -6.64 -1.73 -28.25
CA HIS A 186 -5.92 -2.13 -29.47
C HIS A 186 -4.51 -1.52 -29.59
N LEU A 187 -4.17 -0.55 -28.75
CA LEU A 187 -2.84 0.10 -28.82
C LEU A 187 -1.75 -0.68 -28.10
N LEU A 188 -2.11 -1.52 -27.12
CA LEU A 188 -1.18 -2.29 -26.30
C LEU A 188 -1.59 -3.77 -26.30
N ASN A 189 -0.98 -4.57 -27.17
CA ASN A 189 -1.33 -5.98 -27.33
C ASN A 189 -0.94 -6.85 -26.12
N ASP A 190 -0.02 -6.40 -25.24
CA ASP A 190 0.49 -7.12 -24.06
C ASP A 190 0.35 -6.25 -22.80
N ALA A 191 -0.82 -5.65 -22.63
CA ALA A 191 -1.08 -4.71 -21.55
C ALA A 191 -1.46 -5.37 -20.22
N GLU A 192 -1.79 -6.66 -20.24
CA GLU A 192 -2.14 -7.41 -19.03
C GLU A 192 -0.91 -7.69 -18.19
N VAL A 193 -0.97 -7.27 -16.94
CA VAL A 193 0.10 -7.43 -15.97
C VAL A 193 -0.41 -8.29 -14.83
N MET A 194 0.13 -9.49 -14.71
CA MET A 194 -0.14 -10.37 -13.57
C MET A 194 0.66 -9.85 -12.37
N VAL A 195 -0.03 -9.57 -11.27
CA VAL A 195 0.59 -9.19 -9.99
C VAL A 195 0.08 -10.08 -8.87
N ARG A 196 0.90 -10.32 -7.86
CA ARG A 196 0.47 -10.90 -6.58
C ARG A 196 0.29 -9.75 -5.59
N ALA A 197 -0.90 -9.62 -5.02
CA ALA A 197 -1.27 -8.50 -4.17
C ALA A 197 -1.83 -8.96 -2.82
N THR A 198 -1.59 -8.18 -1.77
CA THR A 198 -2.24 -8.37 -0.46
C THR A 198 -3.75 -8.33 -0.65
N SER A 199 -4.50 -9.27 -0.05
CA SER A 199 -5.96 -9.31 -0.19
C SER A 199 -6.62 -8.02 0.31
N ALA A 200 -7.75 -7.67 -0.30
CA ALA A 200 -8.47 -6.44 0.04
C ALA A 200 -8.95 -6.46 1.50
N GLU A 201 -9.37 -7.63 2.01
CA GLU A 201 -9.82 -7.81 3.40
C GLU A 201 -8.69 -7.56 4.39
N ARG A 202 -7.49 -8.07 4.08
CA ARG A 202 -6.32 -7.80 4.91
C ARG A 202 -5.97 -6.32 4.89
N ALA A 203 -5.90 -5.71 3.72
CA ALA A 203 -5.62 -4.28 3.56
C ALA A 203 -6.65 -3.42 4.30
N PHE A 204 -7.93 -3.83 4.30
CA PHE A 204 -8.99 -3.17 5.07
C PHE A 204 -8.70 -3.22 6.58
N TRP A 205 -8.45 -4.39 7.14
CA TRP A 205 -8.15 -4.53 8.57
C TRP A 205 -6.84 -3.86 8.97
N GLU A 206 -5.82 -3.87 8.09
CA GLU A 206 -4.59 -3.12 8.33
C GLU A 206 -4.84 -1.62 8.46
N LYS A 207 -5.72 -1.03 7.62
CA LYS A 207 -6.08 0.39 7.70
C LYS A 207 -6.99 0.70 8.88
N VAL A 208 -7.96 -0.13 9.17
CA VAL A 208 -8.83 0.00 10.36
C VAL A 208 -7.99 0.00 11.65
N THR A 209 -7.04 -0.92 11.76
CA THR A 209 -6.15 -0.98 12.94
C THR A 209 -5.13 0.16 13.00
N ILE A 210 -4.79 0.82 11.87
CA ILE A 210 -4.04 2.10 11.89
C ILE A 210 -4.89 3.17 12.57
N LEU A 211 -6.16 3.33 12.19
CA LEU A 211 -7.04 4.32 12.80
C LEU A 211 -7.23 4.06 14.29
N HIS A 212 -7.45 2.80 14.69
CA HIS A 212 -7.54 2.42 16.09
C HIS A 212 -6.32 2.89 16.90
N ALA A 213 -5.13 2.60 16.40
CA ALA A 213 -3.91 3.05 17.08
C ALA A 213 -3.81 4.59 17.11
N GLN A 214 -4.12 5.27 16.03
CA GLN A 214 -3.98 6.73 15.95
C GLN A 214 -5.04 7.48 16.78
N ALA A 215 -6.21 6.91 16.98
CA ALA A 215 -7.27 7.55 17.79
C ALA A 215 -6.80 7.89 19.21
N GLN A 216 -5.86 7.10 19.75
CA GLN A 216 -5.32 7.25 21.11
C GLN A 216 -3.89 7.84 21.13
N ARG A 217 -3.43 8.37 20.00
CA ARG A 217 -2.08 8.92 19.90
C ARG A 217 -1.90 10.17 20.79
N PRO A 218 -0.89 10.22 21.66
CA PRO A 218 -0.67 11.37 22.55
C PRO A 218 -0.03 12.58 21.88
N SER A 219 0.48 12.41 20.64
CA SER A 219 1.13 13.48 19.86
C SER A 219 0.31 13.80 18.61
N GLU A 220 0.64 14.90 17.94
CA GLU A 220 0.02 15.26 16.66
C GLU A 220 0.14 14.13 15.62
N LEU A 221 -0.82 14.10 14.69
CA LEU A 221 -0.76 13.21 13.55
C LEU A 221 0.43 13.57 12.65
N PRO A 222 1.12 12.57 12.09
CA PRO A 222 2.09 12.82 11.01
C PRO A 222 1.40 13.48 9.80
N GLU A 223 2.18 14.12 8.95
CA GLU A 223 1.69 14.66 7.69
C GLU A 223 1.12 13.54 6.78
N ARG A 224 0.13 13.90 5.98
CA ARG A 224 -0.56 13.02 5.03
C ARG A 224 -1.28 11.82 5.68
N TYR A 225 -1.59 11.90 6.96
CA TYR A 225 -2.29 10.83 7.67
C TYR A 225 -3.79 10.80 7.39
N ALA A 226 -4.38 11.92 6.97
CA ALA A 226 -5.79 12.03 6.56
C ALA A 226 -6.17 11.01 5.47
N ARG A 227 -5.19 10.58 4.65
CA ARG A 227 -5.37 9.52 3.65
C ARG A 227 -5.88 8.20 4.22
N HIS A 228 -5.53 7.86 5.47
CA HIS A 228 -5.99 6.63 6.08
C HIS A 228 -7.48 6.68 6.44
N TYR A 229 -7.97 7.82 6.89
CA TYR A 229 -9.40 8.07 7.16
C TYR A 229 -10.21 7.96 5.88
N TYR A 230 -9.77 8.65 4.83
CA TYR A 230 -10.36 8.55 3.49
C TYR A 230 -10.38 7.11 2.98
N ASP A 231 -9.23 6.44 2.99
CA ASP A 231 -9.09 5.09 2.44
C ASP A 231 -10.02 4.10 3.17
N VAL A 232 -10.08 4.13 4.51
CA VAL A 232 -10.95 3.23 5.29
C VAL A 232 -12.41 3.41 4.91
N VAL A 233 -12.88 4.65 4.81
CA VAL A 233 -14.28 4.93 4.45
C VAL A 233 -14.57 4.50 3.01
N MET A 234 -13.69 4.82 2.06
CA MET A 234 -13.87 4.39 0.67
C MET A 234 -13.90 2.87 0.53
N MET A 235 -13.03 2.15 1.25
CA MET A 235 -13.06 0.70 1.31
C MET A 235 -14.35 0.16 1.94
N ALA A 236 -14.83 0.78 3.03
CA ALA A 236 -16.06 0.39 3.73
C ALA A 236 -17.33 0.62 2.88
N ARG A 237 -17.33 1.59 1.95
CA ARG A 237 -18.40 1.81 0.97
C ARG A 237 -18.56 0.64 -0.01
N ASN A 238 -17.51 -0.14 -0.24
CA ASN A 238 -17.62 -1.38 -0.98
C ASN A 238 -18.24 -2.45 -0.09
N ILE A 239 -19.57 -2.61 -0.23
CA ILE A 239 -20.39 -3.51 0.62
C ILE A 239 -19.89 -4.95 0.54
N ALA A 240 -19.50 -5.43 -0.64
CA ALA A 240 -19.01 -6.80 -0.81
C ALA A 240 -17.70 -7.04 -0.06
N LEU A 241 -16.74 -6.09 -0.14
CA LEU A 241 -15.50 -6.16 0.65
C LEU A 241 -15.81 -6.12 2.15
N LYS A 242 -16.65 -5.19 2.60
CA LYS A 242 -17.01 -5.05 4.02
C LYS A 242 -17.62 -6.33 4.57
N GLN A 243 -18.54 -6.96 3.81
CA GLN A 243 -19.16 -8.22 4.20
C GLN A 243 -18.15 -9.37 4.30
N ARG A 244 -17.21 -9.50 3.35
CA ARG A 244 -16.15 -10.53 3.42
C ARG A 244 -15.22 -10.28 4.59
N ALA A 245 -14.82 -9.03 4.85
CA ALA A 245 -13.99 -8.68 6.00
C ALA A 245 -14.70 -9.00 7.33
N TYR A 246 -16.00 -8.74 7.44
CA TYR A 246 -16.80 -9.05 8.63
C TYR A 246 -17.04 -10.55 8.82
N ALA A 247 -17.08 -11.32 7.74
CA ALA A 247 -17.18 -12.78 7.81
C ALA A 247 -15.88 -13.43 8.32
N ASP A 248 -14.74 -12.79 8.12
CA ASP A 248 -13.41 -13.24 8.57
C ASP A 248 -12.87 -12.33 9.71
N VAL A 249 -13.54 -12.39 10.86
CA VAL A 249 -13.09 -11.64 12.06
C VAL A 249 -11.75 -12.16 12.57
N GLU A 250 -11.40 -13.42 12.31
CA GLU A 250 -10.10 -14.00 12.67
C GLU A 250 -8.94 -13.24 12.03
N LEU A 251 -9.11 -12.81 10.77
CA LEU A 251 -8.12 -11.99 10.08
C LEU A 251 -7.85 -10.65 10.80
N LEU A 252 -8.88 -10.02 11.40
CA LEU A 252 -8.68 -8.83 12.25
C LEU A 252 -7.75 -9.13 13.43
N TYR A 253 -7.98 -10.28 14.15
CA TYR A 253 -7.11 -10.66 15.27
C TYR A 253 -5.67 -10.94 14.80
N ARG A 254 -5.49 -11.58 13.65
CA ARG A 254 -4.18 -11.83 13.05
C ARG A 254 -3.47 -10.51 12.70
N VAL A 255 -4.18 -9.55 12.10
CA VAL A 255 -3.64 -8.22 11.78
C VAL A 255 -3.27 -7.45 13.06
N ALA A 256 -4.12 -7.45 14.05
CA ALA A 256 -3.85 -6.78 15.34
C ALA A 256 -2.64 -7.39 16.05
N SER A 257 -2.53 -8.73 16.08
CA SER A 257 -1.38 -9.45 16.64
C SER A 257 -0.08 -9.10 15.92
N PHE A 258 -0.11 -9.10 14.58
CA PHE A 258 1.04 -8.71 13.77
C PHE A 258 1.48 -7.28 14.11
N LYS A 259 0.55 -6.33 14.17
CA LYS A 259 0.86 -4.94 14.50
C LYS A 259 1.33 -4.77 15.93
N HIS A 260 0.75 -5.50 16.89
CA HIS A 260 1.22 -5.49 18.26
C HIS A 260 2.68 -5.93 18.38
N TYR A 261 3.11 -6.86 17.55
CA TYR A 261 4.51 -7.30 17.52
C TYR A 261 5.41 -6.31 16.76
N PHE A 262 5.09 -6.00 15.49
CA PHE A 262 5.98 -5.25 14.62
C PHE A 262 5.93 -3.73 14.82
N TYR A 263 4.79 -3.18 15.22
CA TYR A 263 4.54 -1.73 15.34
C TYR A 263 4.19 -1.30 16.77
N ARG A 264 4.72 -2.01 17.75
CA ARG A 264 4.40 -1.78 19.15
C ARG A 264 4.76 -0.36 19.59
N ALA A 265 3.73 0.38 20.04
CA ALA A 265 3.86 1.62 20.78
C ALA A 265 2.92 1.56 21.98
N GLY A 266 3.33 2.13 23.11
CA GLY A 266 2.54 2.02 24.35
C GLY A 266 1.13 2.61 24.26
N TRP A 267 0.94 3.57 23.35
CA TRP A 267 -0.34 4.22 23.10
C TRP A 267 -1.20 3.54 22.01
N ALA A 268 -0.65 2.62 21.22
CA ALA A 268 -1.34 2.07 20.06
C ALA A 268 -2.44 1.05 20.38
N ASP A 269 -2.46 0.52 21.59
CA ASP A 269 -3.47 -0.39 22.17
C ASP A 269 -3.98 -1.51 21.24
N TYR A 270 -3.12 -2.05 20.39
CA TYR A 270 -3.49 -3.15 19.48
C TYR A 270 -4.19 -4.33 20.13
N PRO A 271 -3.93 -4.72 21.42
CA PRO A 271 -4.68 -5.77 22.09
C PRO A 271 -6.19 -5.52 22.16
N ASN A 272 -6.64 -4.28 22.09
CA ASN A 272 -8.03 -3.87 22.04
C ASN A 272 -8.55 -3.52 20.62
N ALA A 273 -7.75 -3.72 19.59
CA ALA A 273 -8.20 -3.59 18.18
C ALA A 273 -9.05 -4.81 17.76
N LYS A 274 -10.22 -4.99 18.39
CA LYS A 274 -11.12 -6.14 18.24
C LYS A 274 -12.58 -5.74 18.44
N PRO A 275 -13.55 -6.58 18.06
CA PRO A 275 -14.96 -6.32 18.31
C PRO A 275 -15.25 -6.01 19.80
N GLY A 276 -16.07 -5.01 20.03
CA GLY A 276 -16.44 -4.52 21.38
C GLY A 276 -15.49 -3.47 21.97
N SER A 277 -14.29 -3.26 21.38
CA SER A 277 -13.30 -2.29 21.87
C SER A 277 -12.55 -1.55 20.75
N MET A 278 -12.98 -1.70 19.50
CA MET A 278 -12.42 -0.93 18.38
C MET A 278 -12.72 0.57 18.57
N HIS A 279 -11.70 1.41 18.37
CA HIS A 279 -11.82 2.85 18.46
C HIS A 279 -11.24 3.49 17.20
N LEU A 280 -12.07 4.16 16.39
CA LEU A 280 -11.68 4.71 15.10
C LEU A 280 -11.79 6.23 15.05
N MET A 281 -12.61 6.81 15.95
CA MET A 281 -12.81 8.26 15.98
C MET A 281 -11.58 8.94 16.60
N PRO A 282 -11.04 9.99 15.95
CA PRO A 282 -9.89 10.71 16.48
C PRO A 282 -10.28 11.52 17.72
N ASP A 283 -9.40 11.56 18.71
CA ASP A 283 -9.54 12.43 19.87
C ASP A 283 -9.49 13.92 19.49
N GLY A 284 -10.06 14.78 20.34
CA GLY A 284 -10.22 16.20 20.04
C GLY A 284 -8.91 16.96 19.69
N HIS A 285 -7.80 16.61 20.32
CA HIS A 285 -6.49 17.23 20.06
C HIS A 285 -5.90 16.84 18.69
N ILE A 286 -6.34 15.73 18.10
CA ILE A 286 -5.92 15.26 16.77
C ILE A 286 -6.75 15.94 15.67
N MET A 287 -7.98 16.34 15.99
CA MET A 287 -8.99 16.79 15.02
C MET A 287 -8.53 18.02 14.22
N GLU A 288 -7.88 18.98 14.86
CA GLU A 288 -7.44 20.21 14.17
C GLU A 288 -6.39 19.89 13.10
N LYS A 289 -5.39 19.07 13.46
CA LYS A 289 -4.36 18.64 12.50
C LYS A 289 -4.96 17.81 11.38
N LEU A 290 -5.92 16.92 11.69
CA LEU A 290 -6.62 16.12 10.70
C LEU A 290 -7.40 16.98 9.69
N ARG A 291 -8.05 18.06 10.15
CA ARG A 291 -8.76 18.98 9.25
C ARG A 291 -7.81 19.67 8.26
N LEU A 292 -6.68 20.16 8.75
CA LEU A 292 -5.68 20.80 7.90
C LEU A 292 -5.08 19.82 6.90
N ASP A 293 -4.71 18.63 7.36
CA ASP A 293 -4.14 17.58 6.53
C ASP A 293 -5.14 17.08 5.46
N TYR A 294 -6.43 16.94 5.84
CA TYR A 294 -7.48 16.55 4.89
C TYR A 294 -7.75 17.64 3.84
N ALA A 295 -7.75 18.91 4.24
CA ALA A 295 -7.93 20.04 3.32
C ALA A 295 -6.79 20.10 2.28
N SER A 296 -5.54 19.92 2.71
CA SER A 296 -4.38 19.84 1.81
C SER A 296 -4.50 18.65 0.86
N MET A 297 -4.81 17.47 1.40
CA MET A 297 -5.00 16.26 0.60
C MET A 297 -6.14 16.42 -0.43
N LYS A 298 -7.24 17.08 -0.06
CA LYS A 298 -8.37 17.31 -0.96
C LYS A 298 -7.99 18.20 -2.14
N ALA A 299 -7.16 19.19 -1.90
CA ALA A 299 -6.69 20.10 -2.94
C ALA A 299 -5.70 19.44 -3.93
N GLU A 300 -4.90 18.48 -3.44
CA GLU A 300 -3.75 17.96 -4.18
C GLU A 300 -3.99 16.54 -4.77
N MET A 301 -4.77 15.70 -4.09
CA MET A 301 -4.77 14.26 -4.35
C MET A 301 -6.15 13.65 -4.58
N LEU A 302 -7.22 14.34 -4.20
CA LEU A 302 -8.58 13.79 -4.26
C LEU A 302 -9.32 14.28 -5.50
N PRO A 303 -10.25 13.50 -6.06
CA PRO A 303 -11.15 13.97 -7.11
C PRO A 303 -12.07 15.08 -6.56
N ALA A 304 -12.58 15.92 -7.46
CA ALA A 304 -13.40 17.09 -7.10
C ALA A 304 -14.68 16.74 -6.30
N ASP A 305 -15.24 15.56 -6.54
CA ASP A 305 -16.43 15.02 -5.88
C ASP A 305 -16.14 14.23 -4.61
N ALA A 306 -14.89 14.24 -4.14
CA ALA A 306 -14.50 13.56 -2.91
C ALA A 306 -15.32 14.08 -1.70
N PRO A 307 -15.73 13.19 -0.77
CA PRO A 307 -16.53 13.55 0.38
C PRO A 307 -15.86 14.61 1.26
N SER A 308 -16.65 15.34 2.05
CA SER A 308 -16.08 16.23 3.08
C SER A 308 -15.52 15.42 4.25
N LEU A 309 -14.66 16.03 5.07
CA LEU A 309 -14.15 15.36 6.27
C LEU A 309 -15.29 15.00 7.24
N GLU A 310 -16.31 15.84 7.36
CA GLU A 310 -17.48 15.59 8.20
C GLU A 310 -18.24 14.35 7.73
N CYS A 311 -18.37 14.16 6.41
CA CYS A 311 -18.96 12.96 5.83
C CYS A 311 -18.12 11.72 6.18
N ILE A 312 -16.80 11.80 5.99
CA ILE A 312 -15.84 10.74 6.35
C ILE A 312 -15.97 10.36 7.83
N LEU A 313 -16.00 11.34 8.74
CA LEU A 313 -16.11 11.08 10.17
C LEU A 313 -17.47 10.47 10.55
N GLY A 314 -18.56 10.91 9.90
CA GLY A 314 -19.89 10.32 10.10
C GLY A 314 -19.95 8.84 9.71
N GLU A 315 -19.40 8.49 8.56
CA GLU A 315 -19.31 7.10 8.10
C GLU A 315 -18.36 6.26 8.95
N LEU A 316 -17.24 6.85 9.39
CA LEU A 316 -16.29 6.19 10.29
C LEU A 316 -16.93 5.84 11.64
N LYS A 317 -17.75 6.72 12.20
CA LYS A 317 -18.51 6.45 13.43
C LYS A 317 -19.48 5.29 13.25
N THR A 318 -20.13 5.20 12.10
CA THR A 318 -21.00 4.08 11.76
C THR A 318 -20.19 2.78 11.65
N LEU A 319 -19.04 2.82 10.96
CA LEU A 319 -18.15 1.68 10.82
C LEU A 319 -17.64 1.18 12.18
N GLU A 320 -17.25 2.10 13.08
CA GLU A 320 -16.83 1.76 14.46
C GLU A 320 -17.93 0.98 15.20
N ALA A 321 -19.17 1.48 15.11
CA ALA A 321 -20.31 0.80 15.73
C ALA A 321 -20.57 -0.60 15.11
N GLU A 322 -20.50 -0.70 13.79
CA GLU A 322 -20.66 -1.99 13.07
C GLU A 322 -19.58 -3.00 13.49
N VAL A 323 -18.30 -2.59 13.52
CA VAL A 323 -17.18 -3.48 13.91
C VAL A 323 -17.33 -3.91 15.37
N ASN A 324 -17.73 -3.00 16.25
CA ASN A 324 -17.94 -3.32 17.68
C ASN A 324 -19.14 -4.22 17.93
N ALA A 325 -20.10 -4.28 17.01
CA ALA A 325 -21.24 -5.19 17.08
C ALA A 325 -20.93 -6.60 16.54
N LEU A 326 -19.79 -6.81 15.90
CA LEU A 326 -19.38 -8.14 15.44
C LEU A 326 -19.17 -9.08 16.64
N LYS A 327 -19.44 -10.36 16.44
CA LYS A 327 -19.25 -11.36 17.49
C LYS A 327 -17.75 -11.52 17.79
N PRO A 328 -17.30 -11.25 19.02
CA PRO A 328 -15.91 -11.46 19.39
C PRO A 328 -15.56 -12.95 19.38
N LEU A 329 -14.31 -13.24 18.97
CA LEU A 329 -13.77 -14.59 19.03
C LEU A 329 -13.12 -14.84 20.40
N PRO A 330 -13.09 -16.10 20.90
CA PRO A 330 -12.38 -16.47 22.10
C PRO A 330 -10.86 -16.52 21.88
N LEU A 331 -10.34 -15.62 21.05
CA LEU A 331 -8.94 -15.50 20.69
C LEU A 331 -8.31 -14.33 21.44
N HIS A 332 -7.06 -14.50 21.81
CA HIS A 332 -6.25 -13.43 22.36
C HIS A 332 -5.31 -12.89 21.29
N ILE A 333 -5.22 -11.56 21.21
CA ILE A 333 -4.20 -10.91 20.42
C ILE A 333 -2.86 -11.20 21.08
N SER A 334 -2.09 -12.10 20.48
CA SER A 334 -0.82 -12.58 21.02
C SER A 334 0.34 -11.67 20.65
N ASN A 335 1.46 -11.84 21.33
CA ASN A 335 2.71 -11.19 20.95
C ASN A 335 3.38 -11.82 19.72
N TYR A 336 2.80 -12.89 19.18
CA TYR A 336 3.32 -13.57 18.00
C TYR A 336 2.58 -13.10 16.77
N PRO A 337 3.30 -12.56 15.76
CA PRO A 337 2.68 -12.27 14.49
C PRO A 337 2.29 -13.56 13.79
N ASP A 338 1.39 -13.43 12.84
CA ASP A 338 1.05 -14.48 11.88
C ASP A 338 2.27 -14.80 11.03
N MET A 339 3.03 -15.79 11.47
CA MET A 339 4.30 -16.23 10.88
C MET A 339 4.19 -17.63 10.25
N GLN A 340 2.98 -18.16 10.15
CA GLN A 340 2.80 -19.45 9.50
C GLN A 340 2.97 -19.30 7.97
N PRO A 341 3.64 -20.25 7.34
CA PRO A 341 3.89 -20.25 5.90
C PRO A 341 2.62 -20.33 5.06
#